data_9603cd274b419e834d269132be0d6e40
#
_entry.id   9603cd274b419e834d269132be0d6e40
#
_cell.length_a   1.000
_cell.length_b   1.000
_cell.length_c   1.000
_cell.angle_alpha   90.00
_cell.angle_beta   90.00
_cell.angle_gamma   90.00
#
_symmetry.space_group_name_H-M   'P 1'
#
loop_
_entity.id
_entity.type
_entity.pdbx_description
1 polymer ?
#
loop_
_entity_poly.entity_id
_entity_poly.type
_entity_poly.pdbx_seq_one_letter_code
_entity_poly.pdbx_strand_id
1 'polypeptide(L)'
;MTSRSSAAPRVHRFTRDEYYRMAEAGLFQHERVELLDGEIITMSPQNTPHASTVYRVAHRLEQLIGNTTCIRCQLPIVLNDWSEPEPDIAVCVPDPDDYGQAHPQPGQILLLIEVADVSLPYDRGQKTAAYATSGIPELWIVNLPDHRIEVLTDPDSVTRSYRQQQYAFAGDSLPLPGGGVIAVADLLPRP
;
A
#
# COMPACT_ATOMS: atom_id res chain seq x y z
N MET A 1 -46.62 16.29 -18.30
CA MET A 1 -45.28 16.48 -18.90
C MET A 1 -44.25 16.15 -17.84
N THR A 2 -43.72 14.95 -17.87
CA THR A 2 -42.68 14.50 -16.94
C THR A 2 -41.33 14.94 -17.49
N SER A 3 -40.69 15.89 -16.83
CA SER A 3 -39.34 16.34 -17.13
C SER A 3 -38.39 15.18 -16.89
N ARG A 4 -37.84 14.60 -17.95
CA ARG A 4 -36.68 13.70 -17.86
C ARG A 4 -35.46 14.57 -17.54
N SER A 5 -35.05 14.58 -16.28
CA SER A 5 -33.75 15.12 -15.89
C SER A 5 -32.67 14.27 -16.58
N SER A 6 -32.07 14.80 -17.63
CA SER A 6 -30.91 14.22 -18.27
C SER A 6 -29.70 14.48 -17.36
N ALA A 7 -29.33 13.48 -16.55
CA ALA A 7 -28.07 13.55 -15.81
C ALA A 7 -26.91 13.58 -16.80
N ALA A 8 -25.90 14.42 -16.54
CA ALA A 8 -24.68 14.46 -17.36
C ALA A 8 -23.97 13.09 -17.31
N PRO A 9 -23.27 12.69 -18.38
CA PRO A 9 -22.45 11.48 -18.39
C PRO A 9 -21.46 11.49 -17.21
N ARG A 10 -21.28 10.34 -16.58
CA ARG A 10 -20.33 10.15 -15.47
C ARG A 10 -19.39 9.02 -15.83
N VAL A 11 -18.13 9.12 -15.38
CA VAL A 11 -17.19 8.01 -15.44
C VAL A 11 -17.70 6.92 -14.47
N HIS A 12 -17.76 5.68 -14.93
CA HIS A 12 -18.06 4.54 -14.06
C HIS A 12 -16.84 4.25 -13.20
N ARG A 13 -17.06 4.05 -11.91
CA ARG A 13 -16.06 3.61 -10.95
C ARG A 13 -16.41 2.18 -10.54
N PHE A 14 -15.45 1.27 -10.67
CA PHE A 14 -15.67 -0.14 -10.36
C PHE A 14 -15.67 -0.37 -8.86
N THR A 15 -16.62 -1.16 -8.40
CA THR A 15 -16.61 -1.71 -7.04
C THR A 15 -15.74 -2.96 -6.98
N ARG A 16 -15.36 -3.37 -5.75
CA ARG A 16 -14.65 -4.64 -5.51
C ARG A 16 -15.43 -5.84 -6.06
N ASP A 17 -16.76 -5.88 -5.87
CA ASP A 17 -17.61 -6.93 -6.43
C ASP A 17 -17.55 -7.00 -7.95
N GLU A 18 -17.53 -5.86 -8.62
CA GLU A 18 -17.37 -5.80 -10.08
C GLU A 18 -15.97 -6.24 -10.50
N TYR A 19 -14.94 -5.79 -9.78
CA TYR A 19 -13.54 -6.18 -10.01
C TYR A 19 -13.36 -7.70 -9.93
N TYR A 20 -13.88 -8.35 -8.88
CA TYR A 20 -13.81 -9.81 -8.75
C TYR A 20 -14.60 -10.53 -9.84
N ARG A 21 -15.80 -10.07 -10.20
CA ARG A 21 -16.56 -10.63 -11.32
C ARG A 21 -15.84 -10.50 -12.65
N MET A 22 -15.11 -9.42 -12.88
CA MET A 22 -14.28 -9.23 -14.07
C MET A 22 -13.09 -10.20 -14.08
N ALA A 23 -12.45 -10.40 -12.92
CA ALA A 23 -11.37 -11.38 -12.76
C ALA A 23 -11.87 -12.82 -13.02
N GLU A 24 -13.00 -13.20 -12.46
CA GLU A 24 -13.65 -14.51 -12.68
C GLU A 24 -14.03 -14.72 -14.15
N ALA A 25 -14.46 -13.66 -14.84
CA ALA A 25 -14.74 -13.69 -16.28
C ALA A 25 -13.48 -13.74 -17.16
N GLY A 26 -12.28 -13.67 -16.54
CA GLY A 26 -10.99 -13.81 -17.22
C GLY A 26 -10.46 -12.54 -17.88
N LEU A 27 -10.96 -11.36 -17.48
CA LEU A 27 -10.52 -10.10 -18.10
C LEU A 27 -9.03 -9.78 -17.80
N PHE A 28 -8.49 -10.29 -16.70
CA PHE A 28 -7.13 -9.96 -16.22
C PHE A 28 -6.15 -11.14 -16.34
N GLN A 29 -6.42 -12.15 -17.17
CA GLN A 29 -5.60 -13.38 -17.26
C GLN A 29 -4.13 -13.16 -17.63
N HIS A 30 -3.80 -12.03 -18.24
CA HIS A 30 -2.45 -11.73 -18.74
C HIS A 30 -1.84 -10.48 -18.12
N GLU A 31 -2.52 -9.89 -17.13
CA GLU A 31 -2.10 -8.65 -16.49
C GLU A 31 -2.24 -8.79 -14.97
N ARG A 32 -1.25 -8.27 -14.24
CA ARG A 32 -1.40 -8.05 -12.81
C ARG A 32 -2.03 -6.67 -12.62
N VAL A 33 -3.15 -6.62 -11.92
CA VAL A 33 -3.91 -5.39 -11.72
C VAL A 33 -4.29 -5.23 -10.26
N GLU A 34 -4.48 -3.98 -9.83
CA GLU A 34 -5.07 -3.64 -8.54
C GLU A 34 -6.26 -2.69 -8.74
N LEU A 35 -7.17 -2.63 -7.78
CA LEU A 35 -8.29 -1.69 -7.78
C LEU A 35 -7.96 -0.52 -6.85
N LEU A 36 -7.96 0.72 -7.37
CA LEU A 36 -7.72 1.91 -6.57
C LEU A 36 -8.70 3.02 -6.95
N ASP A 37 -9.47 3.55 -5.99
CA ASP A 37 -10.50 4.58 -6.20
C ASP A 37 -11.47 4.25 -7.35
N GLY A 38 -11.79 2.96 -7.54
CA GLY A 38 -12.66 2.46 -8.60
C GLY A 38 -12.03 2.43 -9.99
N GLU A 39 -10.73 2.62 -10.08
CA GLU A 39 -9.93 2.46 -11.30
C GLU A 39 -9.13 1.15 -11.23
N ILE A 40 -9.06 0.45 -12.36
CA ILE A 40 -8.23 -0.77 -12.49
C ILE A 40 -6.87 -0.32 -13.01
N ILE A 41 -5.85 -0.55 -12.20
CA ILE A 41 -4.47 -0.11 -12.45
C ILE A 41 -3.63 -1.33 -12.82
N THR A 42 -3.03 -1.31 -13.99
CA THR A 42 -2.08 -2.36 -14.41
C THR A 42 -0.74 -2.13 -13.73
N MET A 43 -0.25 -3.18 -13.07
CA MET A 43 1.02 -3.15 -12.37
C MET A 43 2.17 -3.49 -13.32
N SER A 44 3.23 -2.69 -13.28
CA SER A 44 4.44 -2.96 -14.06
C SER A 44 5.22 -4.15 -13.48
N PRO A 45 5.94 -4.91 -14.32
CA PRO A 45 6.88 -5.91 -13.83
C PRO A 45 7.94 -5.28 -12.92
N GLN A 46 8.26 -5.98 -11.83
CA GLN A 46 9.26 -5.52 -10.89
C GLN A 46 10.67 -5.70 -11.46
N ASN A 47 11.48 -4.67 -11.35
CA ASN A 47 12.90 -4.79 -11.64
C ASN A 47 13.69 -5.40 -10.44
N THR A 48 14.92 -5.82 -10.67
CA THR A 48 15.76 -6.48 -9.66
C THR A 48 16.01 -5.63 -8.40
N PRO A 49 16.33 -4.32 -8.49
CA PRO A 49 16.50 -3.47 -7.30
C PRO A 49 15.26 -3.41 -6.43
N HIS A 50 14.08 -3.23 -7.02
CA HIS A 50 12.79 -3.22 -6.32
C HIS A 50 12.55 -4.56 -5.62
N ALA A 51 12.54 -5.68 -6.35
CA ALA A 51 12.26 -7.00 -5.81
C ALA A 51 13.25 -7.39 -4.69
N SER A 52 14.55 -7.10 -4.86
CA SER A 52 15.57 -7.34 -3.85
C SER A 52 15.35 -6.51 -2.58
N THR A 53 14.87 -5.27 -2.73
CA THR A 53 14.59 -4.40 -1.59
C THR A 53 13.34 -4.86 -0.84
N VAL A 54 12.24 -5.19 -1.55
CA VAL A 54 11.02 -5.77 -0.93
C VAL A 54 11.37 -6.99 -0.10
N TYR A 55 12.12 -7.95 -0.68
CA TYR A 55 12.54 -9.16 0.02
C TYR A 55 13.34 -8.85 1.30
N ARG A 56 14.32 -7.95 1.21
CA ARG A 56 15.18 -7.58 2.34
C ARG A 56 14.40 -6.90 3.45
N VAL A 57 13.57 -5.93 3.11
CA VAL A 57 12.72 -5.21 4.07
C VAL A 57 11.78 -6.16 4.79
N ALA A 58 11.06 -7.00 4.04
CA ALA A 58 10.15 -7.99 4.60
C ALA A 58 10.86 -8.95 5.55
N HIS A 59 11.98 -9.53 5.11
CA HIS A 59 12.78 -10.46 5.93
C HIS A 59 13.30 -9.78 7.21
N ARG A 60 13.70 -8.52 7.13
CA ARG A 60 14.19 -7.78 8.30
C ARG A 60 13.07 -7.47 9.29
N LEU A 61 11.89 -7.07 8.81
CA LEU A 61 10.70 -6.88 9.65
C LEU A 61 10.28 -8.18 10.33
N GLU A 62 10.26 -9.29 9.58
CA GLU A 62 9.92 -10.60 10.14
C GLU A 62 10.84 -10.99 11.30
N GLN A 63 12.15 -10.75 11.17
CA GLN A 63 13.12 -11.01 12.23
C GLN A 63 12.91 -10.15 13.48
N LEU A 64 12.46 -8.91 13.32
CA LEU A 64 12.35 -7.94 14.40
C LEU A 64 10.99 -7.98 15.10
N ILE A 65 9.91 -8.11 14.36
CA ILE A 65 8.54 -7.97 14.86
C ILE A 65 7.57 -9.08 14.40
N GLY A 66 8.02 -10.08 13.64
CA GLY A 66 7.16 -11.16 13.13
C GLY A 66 6.43 -11.96 14.22
N ASN A 67 6.96 -11.98 15.46
CA ASN A 67 6.29 -12.65 16.58
C ASN A 67 5.10 -11.84 17.17
N THR A 68 4.98 -10.56 16.85
CA THR A 68 3.98 -9.65 17.41
C THR A 68 3.08 -9.02 16.36
N THR A 69 3.39 -9.23 15.08
CA THR A 69 2.68 -8.67 13.93
C THR A 69 2.57 -9.72 12.82
N CYS A 70 1.72 -9.46 11.83
CA CYS A 70 1.65 -10.24 10.60
C CYS A 70 2.26 -9.41 9.47
N ILE A 71 3.35 -9.90 8.86
CA ILE A 71 4.01 -9.26 7.72
C ILE A 71 3.47 -9.86 6.42
N ARG A 72 2.84 -9.03 5.60
CA ARG A 72 2.24 -9.43 4.32
C ARG A 72 2.98 -8.74 3.18
N CYS A 73 3.44 -9.52 2.21
CA CYS A 73 4.18 -8.99 1.06
C CYS A 73 3.36 -9.13 -0.21
N GLN A 74 3.10 -8.02 -0.89
CA GLN A 74 2.45 -7.98 -2.21
C GLN A 74 1.13 -8.76 -2.23
N LEU A 75 0.38 -8.61 -1.17
CA LEU A 75 -0.94 -9.20 -0.99
C LEU A 75 -1.97 -8.08 -0.82
N PRO A 76 -3.20 -8.28 -1.33
CA PRO A 76 -4.24 -7.27 -1.25
C PRO A 76 -4.58 -6.85 0.18
N ILE A 77 -4.95 -5.57 0.32
CA ILE A 77 -5.60 -5.01 1.50
C ILE A 77 -6.91 -4.34 1.07
N VAL A 78 -7.92 -4.38 1.92
CA VAL A 78 -9.19 -3.73 1.63
C VAL A 78 -9.23 -2.35 2.27
N LEU A 79 -9.25 -1.29 1.48
CA LEU A 79 -9.42 0.06 2.00
C LEU A 79 -10.90 0.47 2.13
N ASN A 80 -11.70 0.16 1.11
CA ASN A 80 -13.14 0.43 1.02
C ASN A 80 -13.73 -0.35 -0.17
N ASP A 81 -14.99 -0.09 -0.52
CA ASP A 81 -15.70 -0.79 -1.60
C ASP A 81 -15.13 -0.52 -3.02
N TRP A 82 -14.29 0.50 -3.18
CA TRP A 82 -13.69 0.89 -4.47
C TRP A 82 -12.17 0.79 -4.49
N SER A 83 -11.56 0.28 -3.41
CA SER A 83 -10.08 0.22 -3.32
C SER A 83 -9.63 -1.04 -2.61
N GLU A 84 -8.88 -1.85 -3.35
CA GLU A 84 -8.20 -3.06 -2.88
C GLU A 84 -6.79 -3.11 -3.52
N PRO A 85 -5.88 -2.23 -3.07
CA PRO A 85 -4.51 -2.20 -3.57
C PRO A 85 -3.66 -3.34 -3.01
N GLU A 86 -2.54 -3.61 -3.70
CA GLU A 86 -1.49 -4.53 -3.28
C GLU A 86 -0.23 -3.75 -2.88
N PRO A 87 -0.08 -3.33 -1.62
CA PRO A 87 1.16 -2.71 -1.16
C PRO A 87 2.34 -3.69 -1.21
N ASP A 88 3.55 -3.17 -1.37
CA ASP A 88 4.73 -4.03 -1.35
C ASP A 88 4.86 -4.76 -0.02
N ILE A 89 4.62 -4.07 1.12
CA ILE A 89 4.57 -4.70 2.45
C ILE A 89 3.47 -4.05 3.29
N ALA A 90 2.66 -4.87 3.93
CA ALA A 90 1.74 -4.46 4.98
C ALA A 90 2.12 -5.13 6.31
N VAL A 91 2.32 -4.31 7.33
CA VAL A 91 2.46 -4.77 8.72
C VAL A 91 1.10 -4.66 9.38
N CYS A 92 0.54 -5.80 9.73
CA CYS A 92 -0.81 -5.92 10.26
C CYS A 92 -0.82 -6.45 11.70
N VAL A 93 -1.92 -6.26 12.41
CA VAL A 93 -2.16 -6.98 13.66
C VAL A 93 -2.20 -8.49 13.38
N PRO A 94 -1.79 -9.36 14.31
CA PRO A 94 -1.90 -10.81 14.13
C PRO A 94 -3.36 -11.22 13.92
N ASP A 95 -3.57 -12.14 13.00
CA ASP A 95 -4.87 -12.78 12.76
C ASP A 95 -4.76 -14.28 13.00
N PRO A 96 -5.70 -14.92 13.73
CA PRO A 96 -5.61 -16.35 14.08
C PRO A 96 -5.63 -17.30 12.88
N ASP A 97 -6.14 -16.85 11.72
CA ASP A 97 -6.26 -17.63 10.48
C ASP A 97 -5.44 -17.00 9.35
N ASP A 98 -4.40 -16.20 9.69
CA ASP A 98 -3.50 -15.54 8.73
C ASP A 98 -4.23 -14.76 7.64
N TYR A 99 -5.38 -14.16 7.99
CA TYR A 99 -6.27 -13.49 7.05
C TYR A 99 -6.86 -14.42 5.96
N GLY A 100 -7.04 -15.69 6.27
CA GLY A 100 -7.57 -16.70 5.35
C GLY A 100 -9.04 -16.48 4.96
N GLN A 101 -9.81 -15.72 5.72
CA GLN A 101 -11.23 -15.46 5.46
C GLN A 101 -11.49 -14.09 4.78
N ALA A 102 -10.62 -13.10 5.02
CA ALA A 102 -10.74 -11.76 4.45
C ALA A 102 -9.38 -11.05 4.47
N HIS A 103 -9.14 -10.17 3.50
CA HIS A 103 -7.97 -9.32 3.51
C HIS A 103 -8.02 -8.28 4.65
N PRO A 104 -6.85 -7.82 5.17
CA PRO A 104 -6.80 -6.81 6.21
C PRO A 104 -7.55 -5.53 5.83
N GLN A 105 -8.25 -4.95 6.80
CA GLN A 105 -8.93 -3.66 6.69
C GLN A 105 -8.12 -2.56 7.39
N PRO A 106 -8.43 -1.26 7.19
CA PRO A 106 -7.62 -0.16 7.72
C PRO A 106 -7.32 -0.24 9.21
N GLY A 107 -8.29 -0.63 10.05
CA GLY A 107 -8.09 -0.78 11.50
C GLY A 107 -7.17 -1.94 11.92
N GLN A 108 -6.80 -2.80 11.00
CA GLN A 108 -5.89 -3.93 11.22
C GLN A 108 -4.48 -3.66 10.67
N ILE A 109 -4.27 -2.55 9.99
CA ILE A 109 -3.01 -2.19 9.35
C ILE A 109 -2.26 -1.20 10.26
N LEU A 110 -1.05 -1.54 10.63
CA LEU A 110 -0.19 -0.74 11.51
C LEU A 110 0.78 0.15 10.71
N LEU A 111 1.27 -0.37 9.57
CA LEU A 111 2.22 0.32 8.70
C LEU A 111 2.10 -0.25 7.29
N LEU A 112 2.11 0.61 6.28
CA LEU A 112 2.33 0.22 4.90
C LEU A 112 3.72 0.67 4.43
N ILE A 113 4.34 -0.12 3.56
CA ILE A 113 5.61 0.21 2.95
C ILE A 113 5.50 -0.02 1.45
N GLU A 114 5.81 1.02 0.67
CA GLU A 114 5.98 0.96 -0.78
C GLU A 114 7.46 1.12 -1.12
N VAL A 115 7.97 0.27 -1.99
CA VAL A 115 9.34 0.36 -2.51
C VAL A 115 9.27 1.03 -3.87
N ALA A 116 9.61 2.29 -3.93
CA ALA A 116 9.39 3.13 -5.09
C ALA A 116 10.67 3.33 -5.91
N ASP A 117 10.59 2.98 -7.18
CA ASP A 117 11.57 3.30 -8.21
C ASP A 117 10.88 4.14 -9.30
N VAL A 118 10.53 3.55 -10.42
CA VAL A 118 9.76 4.21 -11.48
C VAL A 118 8.32 4.52 -11.07
N SER A 119 7.79 3.80 -10.09
CA SER A 119 6.46 4.00 -9.50
C SER A 119 6.35 5.20 -8.57
N LEU A 120 7.46 5.85 -8.20
CA LEU A 120 7.50 6.91 -7.18
C LEU A 120 6.42 8.01 -7.33
N PRO A 121 6.10 8.52 -8.53
CA PRO A 121 5.02 9.50 -8.68
C PRO A 121 3.63 8.91 -8.33
N TYR A 122 3.39 7.65 -8.64
CA TYR A 122 2.14 6.95 -8.33
C TYR A 122 2.01 6.68 -6.83
N ASP A 123 3.08 6.19 -6.20
CA ASP A 123 3.11 5.89 -4.76
C ASP A 123 2.93 7.16 -3.92
N ARG A 124 3.61 8.27 -4.28
CA ARG A 124 3.44 9.59 -3.64
C ARG A 124 2.09 10.24 -3.91
N GLY A 125 1.43 9.88 -5.00
CA GLY A 125 0.17 10.48 -5.46
C GLY A 125 -1.04 9.64 -5.07
N GLN A 126 -1.48 8.79 -5.97
CA GLN A 126 -2.76 8.08 -5.86
C GLN A 126 -2.77 7.09 -4.68
N LYS A 127 -1.72 6.30 -4.47
CA LYS A 127 -1.64 5.35 -3.35
C LYS A 127 -1.63 6.09 -2.00
N THR A 128 -0.74 7.07 -1.83
CA THR A 128 -0.70 7.90 -0.61
C THR A 128 -2.06 8.53 -0.30
N ALA A 129 -2.76 9.08 -1.31
CA ALA A 129 -4.08 9.67 -1.14
C ALA A 129 -5.13 8.65 -0.71
N ALA A 130 -5.13 7.44 -1.28
CA ALA A 130 -6.05 6.38 -0.90
C ALA A 130 -5.78 5.86 0.52
N TYR A 131 -4.52 5.69 0.91
CA TYR A 131 -4.12 5.27 2.25
C TYR A 131 -4.50 6.31 3.32
N ALA A 132 -4.19 7.60 3.07
CA ALA A 132 -4.57 8.67 3.98
C ALA A 132 -6.09 8.81 4.12
N THR A 133 -6.85 8.70 3.03
CA THR A 133 -8.33 8.73 3.03
C THR A 133 -8.90 7.61 3.89
N SER A 134 -8.28 6.45 3.88
CA SER A 134 -8.71 5.26 4.63
C SER A 134 -8.19 5.24 6.07
N GLY A 135 -7.42 6.25 6.48
CA GLY A 135 -6.93 6.38 7.86
C GLY A 135 -5.80 5.41 8.20
N ILE A 136 -5.01 4.96 7.21
CA ILE A 136 -3.81 4.16 7.47
C ILE A 136 -2.82 5.00 8.29
N PRO A 137 -2.43 4.56 9.50
CA PRO A 137 -1.73 5.42 10.44
C PRO A 137 -0.35 5.86 9.98
N GLU A 138 0.36 4.99 9.26
CA GLU A 138 1.74 5.24 8.84
C GLU A 138 2.02 4.61 7.48
N LEU A 139 2.70 5.36 6.60
CA LEU A 139 3.18 4.92 5.30
C LEU A 139 4.66 5.26 5.17
N TRP A 140 5.47 4.28 4.81
CA TRP A 140 6.86 4.49 4.39
C TRP A 140 6.99 4.31 2.89
N ILE A 141 7.64 5.25 2.22
CA ILE A 141 8.06 5.10 0.83
C ILE A 141 9.58 4.93 0.83
N VAL A 142 10.05 3.73 0.52
CA VAL A 142 11.47 3.43 0.31
C VAL A 142 11.84 3.96 -1.07
N ASN A 143 12.29 5.19 -1.11
CA ASN A 143 12.63 5.93 -2.33
C ASN A 143 14.01 5.49 -2.83
N LEU A 144 14.03 4.58 -3.80
CA LEU A 144 15.26 4.01 -4.35
C LEU A 144 16.10 5.06 -5.09
N PRO A 145 15.54 5.93 -5.97
CA PRO A 145 16.29 6.96 -6.65
C PRO A 145 17.05 7.92 -5.73
N ASP A 146 16.42 8.32 -4.63
CA ASP A 146 16.98 9.31 -3.70
C ASP A 146 17.69 8.68 -2.49
N HIS A 147 17.74 7.35 -2.39
CA HIS A 147 18.35 6.61 -1.28
C HIS A 147 17.90 7.09 0.11
N ARG A 148 16.58 7.25 0.30
CA ARG A 148 15.97 7.66 1.56
C ARG A 148 14.64 6.97 1.79
N ILE A 149 14.14 7.07 3.02
CA ILE A 149 12.77 6.68 3.36
C ILE A 149 11.96 7.94 3.62
N GLU A 150 10.78 8.00 3.03
CA GLU A 150 9.78 9.03 3.31
C GLU A 150 8.79 8.44 4.30
N VAL A 151 8.76 8.99 5.50
CA VAL A 151 7.87 8.57 6.59
C VAL A 151 6.70 9.53 6.64
N LEU A 152 5.50 9.02 6.39
CA LEU A 152 4.26 9.78 6.37
C LEU A 152 3.37 9.32 7.52
N THR A 153 2.91 10.25 8.36
CA THR A 153 2.07 10.00 9.54
C THR A 153 0.97 11.06 9.67
N ASP A 154 0.01 10.82 10.56
CA ASP A 154 -1.16 11.69 10.79
C ASP A 154 -2.02 11.84 9.51
N PRO A 155 -2.73 10.76 9.10
CA PRO A 155 -3.55 10.76 7.90
C PRO A 155 -4.74 11.72 8.03
N ASP A 156 -5.04 12.47 6.96
CA ASP A 156 -6.18 13.35 6.84
C ASP A 156 -7.06 12.91 5.67
N SER A 157 -8.23 12.35 5.99
CA SER A 157 -9.18 11.87 4.99
C SER A 157 -9.83 13.00 4.18
N VAL A 158 -9.85 14.22 4.68
CA VAL A 158 -10.46 15.37 4.01
C VAL A 158 -9.52 15.91 2.93
N THR A 159 -8.25 16.12 3.28
CA THR A 159 -7.23 16.58 2.32
C THR A 159 -6.63 15.43 1.51
N ARG A 160 -6.94 14.18 1.87
CA ARG A 160 -6.43 12.96 1.25
C ARG A 160 -4.89 12.92 1.25
N SER A 161 -4.30 13.31 2.38
CA SER A 161 -2.85 13.40 2.54
C SER A 161 -2.45 13.13 3.99
N TYR A 162 -1.17 12.93 4.22
CA TYR A 162 -0.60 12.87 5.57
C TYR A 162 -0.15 14.26 5.99
N ARG A 163 -0.45 14.68 7.22
CA ARG A 163 -0.09 16.00 7.75
C ARG A 163 1.38 16.11 8.11
N GLN A 164 2.02 14.98 8.37
CA GLN A 164 3.44 14.95 8.73
C GLN A 164 4.21 14.10 7.71
N GLN A 165 5.33 14.65 7.27
CA GLN A 165 6.29 13.96 6.42
C GLN A 165 7.69 14.21 6.94
N GLN A 166 8.46 13.14 7.08
CA GLN A 166 9.87 13.17 7.47
C GLN A 166 10.69 12.35 6.48
N TYR A 167 11.96 12.68 6.36
CA TYR A 167 12.92 11.92 5.57
C TYR A 167 13.92 11.25 6.50
N ALA A 168 14.17 9.97 6.28
CA ALA A 168 15.16 9.19 7.02
C ALA A 168 16.23 8.66 6.07
N PHE A 169 17.49 8.70 6.50
CA PHE A 169 18.68 8.35 5.73
C PHE A 169 19.42 7.18 6.40
N ALA A 170 20.40 6.61 5.73
CA ALA A 170 21.12 5.40 6.16
C ALA A 170 21.70 5.45 7.59
N GLY A 171 21.96 6.65 8.14
CA GLY A 171 22.43 6.82 9.53
C GLY A 171 21.33 6.82 10.59
N ASP A 172 20.06 6.86 10.17
CA ASP A 172 18.93 6.98 11.06
C ASP A 172 18.34 5.60 11.43
N SER A 173 17.43 5.61 12.41
CA SER A 173 16.61 4.46 12.78
C SER A 173 15.15 4.88 12.90
N LEU A 174 14.23 4.00 12.52
CA LEU A 174 12.79 4.21 12.58
C LEU A 174 12.16 3.29 13.63
N PRO A 175 11.17 3.78 14.39
CA PRO A 175 10.41 2.96 15.32
C PRO A 175 9.55 1.94 14.54
N LEU A 176 9.34 0.76 15.12
CA LEU A 176 8.51 -0.28 14.53
C LEU A 176 7.19 -0.43 15.29
N PRO A 177 6.08 -0.73 14.60
CA PRO A 177 4.86 -1.19 15.24
C PRO A 177 5.13 -2.42 16.13
N GLY A 178 4.57 -2.44 17.35
CA GLY A 178 4.82 -3.52 18.29
C GLY A 178 6.11 -3.38 19.11
N GLY A 179 6.91 -2.35 18.83
CA GLY A 179 8.13 -2.00 19.58
C GLY A 179 9.44 -2.30 18.86
N GLY A 180 10.51 -1.70 19.37
CA GLY A 180 11.83 -1.81 18.74
C GLY A 180 12.07 -0.74 17.68
N VAL A 181 13.23 -0.84 17.03
CA VAL A 181 13.67 0.07 15.95
C VAL A 181 14.32 -0.72 14.83
N ILE A 182 14.27 -0.17 13.63
CA ILE A 182 14.97 -0.69 12.46
C ILE A 182 15.94 0.36 11.93
N ALA A 183 17.18 -0.05 11.64
CA ALA A 183 18.13 0.85 10.99
C ALA A 183 17.71 1.11 9.54
N VAL A 184 17.69 2.37 9.11
CA VAL A 184 17.33 2.74 7.74
C VAL A 184 18.28 2.11 6.72
N ALA A 185 19.55 1.92 7.07
CA ALA A 185 20.51 1.20 6.24
C ALA A 185 20.11 -0.25 5.90
N ASP A 186 19.31 -0.90 6.76
CA ASP A 186 18.78 -2.26 6.52
C ASP A 186 17.63 -2.26 5.48
N LEU A 187 17.00 -1.12 5.25
CA LEU A 187 15.86 -0.95 4.35
C LEU A 187 16.27 -0.47 2.95
N LEU A 188 17.40 0.23 2.85
CA LEU A 188 17.89 0.79 1.59
C LEU A 188 18.73 -0.23 0.80
N PRO A 189 18.85 -0.08 -0.53
CA PRO A 189 19.79 -0.84 -1.33
C PRO A 189 21.21 -0.71 -0.77
N ARG A 190 21.98 -1.81 -0.84
CA ARG A 190 23.40 -1.74 -0.53
C ARG A 190 24.14 -0.97 -1.62
N PRO A 191 25.14 -0.14 -1.26
CA PRO A 191 25.94 0.58 -2.22
C PRO A 191 26.74 -0.36 -3.16
#